data_988c78ff2b2876683f48eb9d42cb9d3a
#
_entry.id   988c78ff2b2876683f48eb9d42cb9d3a
#
_cell.length_a   1.000
_cell.length_b   1.000
_cell.length_c   1.000
_cell.angle_alpha   90.00
_cell.angle_beta   90.00
_cell.angle_gamma   90.00
#
_symmetry.space_group_name_H-M   'P 1'
#
loop_
_entity.id
_entity.type
_entity.pdbx_description
1 polymer ?
#
loop_
_entity_poly.entity_id
_entity_poly.type
_entity_poly.pdbx_seq_one_letter_code
_entity_poly.pdbx_strand_id
1 'polypeptide(L)'
;MRNIFFIVFIFLFFIQPCFAIKIGLETDVNRVYIGASTEAEIIDCNTNKLLFVMDKMKGYEFKAHRDYIAIKVDGEFKKIPSDKIVIKPEEDGFVSVKRKWYRGHFKVVNSGNGLTVMNDIPIELYLQGVVPSEMPSSWEHDAHKAQAIAARSYAIANLGKRAKYGYDLKDTPEDQAYGGASAETVQTNDAVAETEGIVLIYDGKIIPAYYSASAGGHTKDASQVWTKDLAYIRAVPSFDDGIKKNGHGVGMSQYGANNLAKKGYNAYQILKYFYANTKFAKINPEYYK
;
A
#
# COMPACT_ATOMS: atom_id res chain seq x y z
N MET A 1 11.16 -50.43 36.40
CA MET A 1 11.53 -49.66 35.18
C MET A 1 10.40 -48.71 34.86
N ARG A 2 10.63 -47.40 35.08
CA ARG A 2 9.61 -46.34 34.92
C ARG A 2 9.82 -45.69 33.53
N ASN A 3 8.91 -45.95 32.60
CA ASN A 3 8.95 -45.34 31.26
C ASN A 3 8.55 -43.86 31.38
N ILE A 4 9.50 -42.97 31.12
CA ILE A 4 9.27 -41.54 31.00
C ILE A 4 8.91 -41.27 29.53
N PHE A 5 7.64 -40.99 29.27
CA PHE A 5 7.19 -40.47 27.96
C PHE A 5 7.57 -38.99 27.86
N PHE A 6 8.54 -38.67 27.00
CA PHE A 6 8.76 -37.29 26.58
C PHE A 6 7.70 -36.87 25.56
N ILE A 7 6.79 -36.01 25.97
CA ILE A 7 5.86 -35.35 25.05
C ILE A 7 6.64 -34.18 24.42
N VAL A 8 7.02 -34.34 23.15
CA VAL A 8 7.60 -33.25 22.35
C VAL A 8 6.43 -32.40 21.87
N PHE A 9 6.28 -31.20 22.46
CA PHE A 9 5.40 -30.18 21.92
C PHE A 9 6.04 -29.59 20.67
N ILE A 10 5.58 -30.00 19.49
CA ILE A 10 5.90 -29.34 18.23
C ILE A 10 5.06 -28.09 18.18
N PHE A 11 5.67 -26.93 18.45
CA PHE A 11 5.09 -25.62 18.14
C PHE A 11 5.09 -25.46 16.61
N LEU A 12 3.98 -25.80 15.98
CA LEU A 12 3.72 -25.40 14.61
C LEU A 12 3.50 -23.86 14.61
N PHE A 13 4.53 -23.11 14.29
CA PHE A 13 4.39 -21.72 13.89
C PHE A 13 3.56 -21.71 12.60
N PHE A 14 2.27 -21.47 12.72
CA PHE A 14 1.44 -21.09 11.60
C PHE A 14 1.92 -19.70 11.15
N ILE A 15 2.78 -19.66 10.14
CA ILE A 15 3.05 -18.43 9.39
C ILE A 15 1.71 -18.11 8.70
N GLN A 16 0.96 -17.16 9.25
CA GLN A 16 -0.25 -16.67 8.60
C GLN A 16 0.18 -16.05 7.25
N PRO A 17 -0.36 -16.48 6.11
CA PRO A 17 -0.06 -15.84 4.84
C PRO A 17 -0.56 -14.40 4.91
N CYS A 18 0.36 -13.46 5.01
CA CYS A 18 0.05 -12.04 4.99
C CYS A 18 -0.23 -11.64 3.54
N PHE A 19 -1.37 -11.03 3.31
CA PHE A 19 -1.73 -10.50 2.00
C PHE A 19 -0.77 -9.37 1.62
N ALA A 20 0.10 -9.62 0.63
CA ALA A 20 1.09 -8.66 0.15
C ALA A 20 0.59 -7.93 -1.10
N ILE A 21 0.94 -6.65 -1.21
CA ILE A 21 0.66 -5.79 -2.37
C ILE A 21 1.99 -5.25 -2.91
N LYS A 22 2.08 -5.11 -4.23
CA LYS A 22 3.25 -4.52 -4.90
C LYS A 22 2.94 -3.10 -5.36
N ILE A 23 3.67 -2.15 -4.81
CA ILE A 23 3.51 -0.73 -5.13
C ILE A 23 4.67 -0.26 -6.00
N GLY A 24 4.38 0.23 -7.21
CA GLY A 24 5.37 0.81 -8.10
C GLY A 24 5.83 2.18 -7.59
N LEU A 25 7.11 2.30 -7.25
CA LEU A 25 7.75 3.52 -6.75
C LEU A 25 8.52 4.26 -7.84
N GLU A 26 9.22 3.51 -8.70
CA GLU A 26 9.94 3.98 -9.89
C GLU A 26 9.63 3.07 -11.07
N THR A 27 9.50 3.63 -12.25
CA THR A 27 9.21 2.86 -13.48
C THR A 27 10.09 3.34 -14.61
N ASP A 28 10.79 2.40 -15.27
CA ASP A 28 11.64 2.63 -16.45
C ASP A 28 12.73 3.69 -16.24
N VAL A 29 13.31 3.77 -15.03
CA VAL A 29 14.42 4.69 -14.73
C VAL A 29 15.76 4.07 -15.08
N ASN A 30 16.67 4.85 -15.67
CA ASN A 30 18.01 4.34 -16.01
C ASN A 30 18.86 4.10 -14.76
N ARG A 31 18.67 4.91 -13.71
CA ARG A 31 19.40 4.83 -12.44
C ARG A 31 18.49 5.09 -11.27
N VAL A 32 18.81 4.46 -10.14
CA VAL A 32 18.10 4.68 -8.87
C VAL A 32 19.07 4.51 -7.71
N TYR A 33 18.88 5.32 -6.65
CA TYR A 33 19.59 5.16 -5.37
C TYR A 33 18.69 4.45 -4.38
N ILE A 34 19.19 3.32 -3.86
CA ILE A 34 18.49 2.50 -2.85
C ILE A 34 19.42 2.33 -1.66
N GLY A 35 18.85 2.49 -0.47
CA GLY A 35 19.53 2.25 0.81
C GLY A 35 18.70 1.36 1.72
N ALA A 36 19.31 0.95 2.83
CA ALA A 36 18.64 0.21 3.88
C ALA A 36 19.06 0.71 5.25
N SER A 37 18.18 0.61 6.24
CA SER A 37 18.47 1.05 7.63
C SER A 37 19.29 0.03 8.42
N THR A 38 19.22 -1.24 8.02
CA THR A 38 20.00 -2.39 8.49
C THR A 38 20.84 -2.92 7.35
N GLU A 39 21.62 -3.98 7.57
CA GLU A 39 22.13 -4.76 6.44
C GLU A 39 20.98 -5.27 5.60
N ALA A 40 21.19 -5.37 4.28
CA ALA A 40 20.16 -5.84 3.37
C ALA A 40 20.71 -6.80 2.34
N GLU A 41 20.08 -7.93 2.22
CA GLU A 41 20.41 -8.95 1.23
C GLU A 41 19.88 -8.59 -0.14
N ILE A 42 20.72 -8.69 -1.17
CA ILE A 42 20.31 -8.69 -2.57
C ILE A 42 20.23 -10.13 -3.04
N ILE A 43 19.02 -10.58 -3.34
CA ILE A 43 18.70 -11.96 -3.69
C ILE A 43 18.20 -12.00 -5.15
N ASP A 44 18.67 -12.95 -5.93
CA ASP A 44 18.15 -13.24 -7.27
C ASP A 44 16.74 -13.83 -7.20
N CYS A 45 15.77 -13.23 -7.88
CA CYS A 45 14.38 -13.69 -7.86
C CYS A 45 14.16 -15.07 -8.51
N ASN A 46 15.01 -15.47 -9.45
CA ASN A 46 14.82 -16.69 -10.21
C ASN A 46 15.47 -17.90 -9.53
N THR A 47 16.63 -17.69 -8.89
CA THR A 47 17.44 -18.76 -8.30
C THR A 47 17.44 -18.77 -6.77
N ASN A 48 16.89 -17.72 -6.16
CA ASN A 48 16.92 -17.48 -4.70
C ASN A 48 18.34 -17.43 -4.11
N LYS A 49 19.36 -17.09 -4.93
CA LYS A 49 20.75 -17.00 -4.48
C LYS A 49 21.04 -15.61 -3.94
N LEU A 50 21.76 -15.55 -2.82
CA LEU A 50 22.36 -14.32 -2.31
C LEU A 50 23.43 -13.85 -3.31
N LEU A 51 23.31 -12.60 -3.77
CA LEU A 51 24.20 -12.00 -4.75
C LEU A 51 25.13 -10.93 -4.14
N PHE A 52 24.61 -10.20 -3.14
CA PHE A 52 25.34 -9.13 -2.46
C PHE A 52 24.68 -8.80 -1.12
N VAL A 53 25.46 -8.27 -0.17
CA VAL A 53 24.93 -7.70 1.08
C VAL A 53 25.24 -6.20 1.08
N MET A 54 24.20 -5.39 1.22
CA MET A 54 24.32 -3.93 1.35
C MET A 54 24.63 -3.57 2.81
N ASP A 55 25.58 -2.66 2.99
CA ASP A 55 25.89 -2.10 4.32
C ASP A 55 24.71 -1.26 4.85
N LYS A 56 24.47 -1.32 6.16
CA LYS A 56 23.49 -0.47 6.84
C LYS A 56 23.76 1.01 6.64
N MET A 57 22.67 1.80 6.49
CA MET A 57 22.70 3.26 6.36
C MET A 57 23.56 3.76 5.18
N LYS A 58 23.84 2.92 4.19
CA LYS A 58 24.57 3.26 2.98
C LYS A 58 23.67 3.21 1.76
N GLY A 59 23.71 4.25 0.94
CA GLY A 59 23.02 4.30 -0.34
C GLY A 59 23.86 3.73 -1.47
N TYR A 60 23.27 2.89 -2.30
CA TYR A 60 23.90 2.31 -3.48
C TYR A 60 23.21 2.81 -4.75
N GLU A 61 23.98 3.14 -5.77
CA GLU A 61 23.48 3.48 -7.08
C GLU A 61 23.30 2.20 -7.90
N PHE A 62 22.05 1.94 -8.33
CA PHE A 62 21.72 0.87 -9.26
C PHE A 62 21.52 1.46 -10.65
N LYS A 63 21.93 0.74 -11.69
CA LYS A 63 21.82 1.14 -13.08
C LYS A 63 21.30 -0.01 -13.94
N ALA A 64 20.37 0.31 -14.85
CA ALA A 64 19.95 -0.62 -15.90
C ALA A 64 21.09 -0.84 -16.91
N HIS A 65 21.35 -2.08 -17.27
CA HIS A 65 22.30 -2.43 -18.30
C HIS A 65 21.78 -3.64 -19.09
N ARG A 66 21.38 -3.43 -20.36
CA ARG A 66 20.83 -4.47 -21.25
C ARG A 66 20.00 -5.53 -20.51
N ASP A 67 20.63 -6.67 -20.14
CA ASP A 67 20.05 -7.88 -19.57
C ASP A 67 20.41 -8.13 -18.07
N TYR A 68 21.05 -7.14 -17.41
CA TYR A 68 21.40 -7.26 -15.99
C TYR A 68 21.29 -5.92 -15.26
N ILE A 69 21.37 -5.99 -13.95
CA ILE A 69 21.42 -4.82 -13.07
C ILE A 69 22.87 -4.59 -12.66
N ALA A 70 23.35 -3.34 -12.73
CA ALA A 70 24.64 -2.96 -12.20
C ALA A 70 24.48 -2.19 -10.88
N ILE A 71 25.36 -2.47 -9.91
CA ILE A 71 25.44 -1.78 -8.62
C ILE A 71 26.78 -1.07 -8.50
N LYS A 72 26.80 0.17 -8.02
CA LYS A 72 28.03 0.93 -7.79
C LYS A 72 28.59 0.61 -6.41
N VAL A 73 29.80 0.00 -6.38
CA VAL A 73 30.54 -0.34 -5.14
C VAL A 73 31.95 0.20 -5.31
N ASP A 74 32.41 0.97 -4.31
CA ASP A 74 33.75 1.57 -4.29
C ASP A 74 34.10 2.41 -5.54
N GLY A 75 33.08 3.14 -6.03
CA GLY A 75 33.23 4.01 -7.18
C GLY A 75 33.00 3.34 -8.54
N GLU A 76 32.97 2.03 -8.63
CA GLU A 76 32.84 1.25 -9.86
C GLU A 76 31.51 0.51 -9.95
N PHE A 77 30.96 0.39 -11.18
CA PHE A 77 29.77 -0.43 -11.42
C PHE A 77 30.15 -1.90 -11.56
N LYS A 78 29.66 -2.72 -10.64
CA LYS A 78 29.77 -4.18 -10.66
C LYS A 78 28.49 -4.81 -11.20
N LYS A 79 28.62 -5.86 -12.01
CA LYS A 79 27.49 -6.61 -12.54
C LYS A 79 26.82 -7.42 -11.44
N ILE A 80 25.50 -7.28 -11.29
CA ILE A 80 24.64 -8.25 -10.63
C ILE A 80 24.09 -9.17 -11.72
N PRO A 81 24.41 -10.47 -11.73
CA PRO A 81 24.07 -11.38 -12.82
C PRO A 81 22.58 -11.80 -12.78
N SER A 82 21.70 -10.80 -12.71
CA SER A 82 20.24 -10.97 -12.67
C SER A 82 19.55 -9.72 -13.23
N ASP A 83 18.43 -9.92 -13.90
CA ASP A 83 17.49 -8.89 -14.33
C ASP A 83 16.40 -8.59 -13.29
N LYS A 84 16.29 -9.46 -12.26
CA LYS A 84 15.26 -9.36 -11.21
C LYS A 84 15.84 -9.71 -9.84
N ILE A 85 15.82 -8.75 -8.94
CA ILE A 85 16.35 -8.91 -7.58
C ILE A 85 15.34 -8.48 -6.53
N VAL A 86 15.46 -9.10 -5.35
CA VAL A 86 14.84 -8.62 -4.11
C VAL A 86 15.92 -7.99 -3.24
N ILE A 87 15.63 -6.83 -2.68
CA ILE A 87 16.45 -6.17 -1.65
C ILE A 87 15.68 -6.30 -0.34
N LYS A 88 16.16 -7.19 0.52
CA LYS A 88 15.50 -7.56 1.78
C LYS A 88 16.34 -7.08 2.96
N PRO A 89 15.87 -6.08 3.73
CA PRO A 89 16.53 -5.68 4.96
C PRO A 89 16.37 -6.79 6.02
N GLU A 90 17.20 -6.76 7.05
CA GLU A 90 16.97 -7.57 8.24
C GLU A 90 15.61 -7.27 8.89
N GLU A 91 15.19 -8.12 9.82
CA GLU A 91 13.92 -7.97 10.54
C GLU A 91 13.81 -6.56 11.14
N ASP A 92 12.62 -5.95 11.02
CA ASP A 92 12.32 -4.56 11.39
C ASP A 92 13.11 -3.47 10.65
N GLY A 93 13.94 -3.84 9.67
CA GLY A 93 14.64 -2.89 8.82
C GLY A 93 13.73 -2.21 7.79
N PHE A 94 14.23 -1.06 7.30
CA PHE A 94 13.56 -0.28 6.25
C PHE A 94 14.43 -0.25 5.01
N VAL A 95 13.79 -0.15 3.85
CA VAL A 95 14.45 0.17 2.58
C VAL A 95 14.10 1.59 2.15
N SER A 96 14.99 2.25 1.42
CA SER A 96 14.79 3.65 1.02
C SER A 96 15.00 3.86 -0.48
N VAL A 97 14.13 4.70 -1.05
CA VAL A 97 14.25 5.27 -2.40
C VAL A 97 13.65 6.69 -2.39
N LYS A 98 14.13 7.61 -3.24
CA LYS A 98 13.65 9.01 -3.29
C LYS A 98 13.65 9.71 -1.92
N ARG A 99 14.59 9.40 -1.04
CA ARG A 99 14.69 9.95 0.33
C ARG A 99 13.49 9.61 1.25
N LYS A 100 12.71 8.58 0.92
CA LYS A 100 11.65 8.04 1.76
C LYS A 100 12.02 6.63 2.22
N TRP A 101 11.58 6.29 3.41
CA TRP A 101 11.74 4.97 4.00
C TRP A 101 10.47 4.15 3.84
N TYR A 102 10.62 2.86 3.63
CA TYR A 102 9.53 1.92 3.40
C TYR A 102 9.74 0.65 4.22
N ARG A 103 8.66 0.11 4.77
CA ARG A 103 8.63 -1.23 5.36
C ARG A 103 8.61 -2.30 4.25
N GLY A 104 8.80 -3.56 4.65
CA GLY A 104 8.83 -4.67 3.70
C GLY A 104 10.14 -4.71 2.90
N HIS A 105 10.08 -5.13 1.65
CA HIS A 105 11.26 -5.25 0.81
C HIS A 105 11.04 -4.62 -0.56
N PHE A 106 12.15 -4.35 -1.27
CA PHE A 106 12.06 -3.89 -2.64
C PHE A 106 12.29 -5.03 -3.62
N LYS A 107 11.47 -5.07 -4.65
CA LYS A 107 11.73 -5.83 -5.87
C LYS A 107 12.18 -4.87 -6.95
N VAL A 108 13.34 -5.13 -7.56
CA VAL A 108 13.89 -4.34 -8.65
C VAL A 108 13.97 -5.20 -9.89
N VAL A 109 13.35 -4.72 -10.97
CA VAL A 109 13.30 -5.43 -12.25
C VAL A 109 13.90 -4.54 -13.34
N ASN A 110 14.80 -5.08 -14.13
CA ASN A 110 15.26 -4.47 -15.37
C ASN A 110 14.44 -5.03 -16.53
N SER A 111 13.54 -4.20 -17.08
CA SER A 111 12.67 -4.56 -18.21
C SER A 111 13.36 -4.45 -19.59
N GLY A 112 14.61 -4.03 -19.63
CA GLY A 112 15.31 -3.63 -20.88
C GLY A 112 15.09 -2.15 -21.22
N ASN A 113 14.01 -1.53 -20.76
CA ASN A 113 13.74 -0.08 -20.91
C ASN A 113 14.28 0.73 -19.72
N GLY A 114 14.58 0.07 -18.61
CA GLY A 114 15.02 0.69 -17.37
C GLY A 114 14.73 -0.18 -16.16
N LEU A 115 15.02 0.36 -14.97
CA LEU A 115 14.71 -0.25 -13.70
C LEU A 115 13.31 0.14 -13.25
N THR A 116 12.53 -0.85 -12.84
CA THR A 116 11.28 -0.66 -12.09
C THR A 116 11.53 -1.09 -10.65
N VAL A 117 11.29 -0.19 -9.69
CA VAL A 117 11.41 -0.44 -8.26
C VAL A 117 10.01 -0.56 -7.67
N MET A 118 9.74 -1.66 -7.02
CA MET A 118 8.47 -1.95 -6.38
C MET A 118 8.67 -2.21 -4.90
N ASN A 119 7.79 -1.71 -4.07
CA ASN A 119 7.69 -2.10 -2.67
C ASN A 119 6.72 -3.27 -2.56
N ASP A 120 7.19 -4.40 -2.10
CA ASP A 120 6.40 -5.61 -1.81
C ASP A 120 6.18 -5.65 -0.30
N ILE A 121 4.92 -5.52 0.13
CA ILE A 121 4.59 -5.19 1.51
C ILE A 121 3.22 -5.75 1.91
N PRO A 122 3.03 -6.22 3.16
CA PRO A 122 1.73 -6.55 3.71
C PRO A 122 0.75 -5.37 3.62
N ILE A 123 -0.51 -5.65 3.26
CA ILE A 123 -1.50 -4.59 3.00
C ILE A 123 -1.73 -3.68 4.22
N GLU A 124 -1.73 -4.21 5.42
CA GLU A 124 -1.94 -3.39 6.62
C GLU A 124 -0.77 -2.41 6.85
N LEU A 125 0.47 -2.85 6.61
CA LEU A 125 1.64 -1.98 6.65
C LEU A 125 1.67 -0.96 5.50
N TYR A 126 1.16 -1.32 4.33
CA TYR A 126 0.95 -0.38 3.23
C TYR A 126 -0.01 0.75 3.63
N LEU A 127 -1.14 0.40 4.27
CA LEU A 127 -2.14 1.38 4.70
C LEU A 127 -1.62 2.36 5.76
N GLN A 128 -0.66 1.96 6.61
CA GLN A 128 0.01 2.87 7.54
C GLN A 128 0.74 4.02 6.82
N GLY A 129 1.22 3.78 5.60
CA GLY A 129 1.82 4.82 4.76
C GLY A 129 0.83 5.55 3.84
N VAL A 130 -0.36 4.98 3.60
CA VAL A 130 -1.43 5.58 2.76
C VAL A 130 -2.28 6.56 3.55
N VAL A 131 -2.84 6.14 4.69
CA VAL A 131 -3.80 6.96 5.45
C VAL A 131 -3.22 8.35 5.80
N PRO A 132 -2.00 8.48 6.33
CA PRO A 132 -1.41 9.80 6.62
C PRO A 132 -1.00 10.57 5.37
N SER A 133 -0.85 9.91 4.22
CA SER A 133 -0.56 10.57 2.93
C SER A 133 -1.84 11.12 2.27
N GLU A 134 -2.99 10.58 2.62
CA GLU A 134 -4.30 10.94 2.09
C GLU A 134 -5.03 11.96 3.00
N MET A 135 -4.88 11.86 4.32
CA MET A 135 -5.54 12.73 5.29
C MET A 135 -4.55 13.29 6.31
N PRO A 136 -4.65 14.56 6.71
CA PRO A 136 -3.86 15.11 7.81
C PRO A 136 -4.05 14.29 9.10
N SER A 137 -2.96 13.98 9.80
CA SER A 137 -2.99 13.20 11.05
C SER A 137 -3.73 13.89 12.20
N SER A 138 -3.94 15.22 12.09
CA SER A 138 -4.71 16.01 13.06
C SER A 138 -6.24 15.91 12.89
N TRP A 139 -6.73 15.16 11.90
CA TRP A 139 -8.15 14.97 11.68
C TRP A 139 -8.74 13.94 12.66
N GLU A 140 -10.07 13.87 12.68
CA GLU A 140 -10.80 12.99 13.60
C GLU A 140 -10.48 11.51 13.37
N HIS A 141 -10.36 10.75 14.45
CA HIS A 141 -9.99 9.34 14.43
C HIS A 141 -10.96 8.48 13.60
N ASP A 142 -12.27 8.74 13.70
CA ASP A 142 -13.27 8.05 12.89
C ASP A 142 -13.18 8.37 11.39
N ALA A 143 -12.66 9.54 11.02
CA ALA A 143 -12.35 9.84 9.63
C ALA A 143 -11.16 9.02 9.13
N HIS A 144 -10.10 8.86 9.94
CA HIS A 144 -8.97 7.99 9.62
C HIS A 144 -9.40 6.52 9.50
N LYS A 145 -10.26 6.02 10.39
CA LYS A 145 -10.82 4.67 10.30
C LYS A 145 -11.64 4.47 9.02
N ALA A 146 -12.47 5.45 8.66
CA ALA A 146 -13.23 5.41 7.41
C ALA A 146 -12.28 5.40 6.18
N GLN A 147 -11.22 6.22 6.21
CA GLN A 147 -10.20 6.24 5.16
C GLN A 147 -9.46 4.89 5.07
N ALA A 148 -9.08 4.29 6.20
CA ALA A 148 -8.38 3.00 6.22
C ALA A 148 -9.23 1.89 5.58
N ILE A 149 -10.52 1.80 5.93
CA ILE A 149 -11.46 0.83 5.34
C ILE A 149 -11.66 1.08 3.83
N ALA A 150 -11.85 2.34 3.43
CA ALA A 150 -12.01 2.70 2.03
C ALA A 150 -10.74 2.41 1.23
N ALA A 151 -9.56 2.80 1.73
CA ALA A 151 -8.28 2.56 1.09
C ALA A 151 -7.95 1.07 0.96
N ARG A 152 -8.24 0.27 1.99
CA ARG A 152 -8.10 -1.19 1.94
C ARG A 152 -8.99 -1.81 0.88
N SER A 153 -10.25 -1.40 0.84
CA SER A 153 -11.22 -1.88 -0.16
C SER A 153 -10.78 -1.51 -1.58
N TYR A 154 -10.32 -0.28 -1.78
CA TYR A 154 -9.78 0.16 -3.07
C TYR A 154 -8.56 -0.66 -3.48
N ALA A 155 -7.59 -0.82 -2.59
CA ALA A 155 -6.35 -1.53 -2.89
C ALA A 155 -6.62 -2.99 -3.30
N ILE A 156 -7.42 -3.71 -2.52
CA ILE A 156 -7.75 -5.12 -2.79
C ILE A 156 -8.57 -5.27 -4.08
N ALA A 157 -9.58 -4.41 -4.30
CA ALA A 157 -10.40 -4.46 -5.51
C ALA A 157 -9.62 -4.12 -6.81
N ASN A 158 -8.45 -3.49 -6.68
CA ASN A 158 -7.60 -3.08 -7.80
C ASN A 158 -6.28 -3.87 -7.89
N LEU A 159 -6.13 -5.00 -7.17
CA LEU A 159 -4.97 -5.88 -7.35
C LEU A 159 -4.83 -6.29 -8.81
N GLY A 160 -3.59 -6.26 -9.30
CA GLY A 160 -3.29 -6.55 -10.69
C GLY A 160 -3.66 -5.46 -11.68
N LYS A 161 -4.21 -4.31 -11.24
CA LYS A 161 -4.58 -3.19 -12.13
C LYS A 161 -3.44 -2.76 -13.06
N ARG A 162 -2.21 -2.87 -12.58
CA ARG A 162 -0.99 -2.51 -13.30
C ARG A 162 -0.05 -3.69 -13.53
N ALA A 163 -0.58 -4.92 -13.58
CA ALA A 163 0.19 -6.16 -13.75
C ALA A 163 1.15 -6.15 -14.93
N LYS A 164 0.82 -5.44 -16.03
CA LYS A 164 1.69 -5.27 -17.20
C LYS A 164 3.03 -4.58 -16.87
N TYR A 165 3.10 -3.84 -15.76
CA TYR A 165 4.31 -3.20 -15.27
C TYR A 165 4.98 -3.97 -14.13
N GLY A 166 4.38 -5.10 -13.69
CA GLY A 166 4.87 -5.97 -12.63
C GLY A 166 4.44 -5.60 -11.21
N TYR A 167 3.59 -4.58 -11.02
CA TYR A 167 3.05 -4.15 -9.73
C TYR A 167 1.53 -3.98 -9.77
N ASP A 168 0.90 -3.75 -8.62
CA ASP A 168 -0.55 -3.63 -8.48
C ASP A 168 -1.02 -2.19 -8.61
N LEU A 169 -0.42 -1.28 -7.84
CA LEU A 169 -0.78 0.13 -7.77
C LEU A 169 0.47 1.02 -7.83
N LYS A 170 0.28 2.32 -8.12
CA LYS A 170 1.31 3.37 -7.99
C LYS A 170 1.23 4.06 -6.63
N ASP A 171 2.34 4.65 -6.20
CA ASP A 171 2.50 5.47 -4.99
C ASP A 171 1.95 6.92 -5.13
N THR A 172 1.19 7.20 -6.17
CA THR A 172 0.70 8.54 -6.54
C THR A 172 -0.82 8.62 -6.55
N PRO A 173 -1.43 9.83 -6.60
CA PRO A 173 -2.89 10.01 -6.71
C PRO A 173 -3.54 9.37 -7.96
N GLU A 174 -2.78 8.81 -8.89
CA GLU A 174 -3.33 7.96 -9.96
C GLU A 174 -3.99 6.69 -9.40
N ASP A 175 -3.52 6.23 -8.24
CA ASP A 175 -4.09 5.12 -7.48
C ASP A 175 -4.29 5.54 -6.02
N GLN A 176 -3.26 5.60 -5.18
CA GLN A 176 -3.32 6.08 -3.79
C GLN A 176 -2.00 6.76 -3.43
N ALA A 177 -2.07 7.91 -2.78
CA ALA A 177 -0.87 8.55 -2.25
C ALA A 177 -0.23 7.64 -1.20
N TYR A 178 1.06 7.29 -1.38
CA TYR A 178 1.79 6.41 -0.51
C TYR A 178 3.14 7.01 -0.13
N GLY A 179 3.29 7.36 1.13
CA GLY A 179 4.51 7.98 1.67
C GLY A 179 5.49 7.02 2.31
N GLY A 180 5.16 5.72 2.35
CA GLY A 180 5.93 4.72 3.08
C GLY A 180 5.97 4.97 4.58
N ALA A 181 6.94 4.36 5.26
CA ALA A 181 7.17 4.54 6.70
C ALA A 181 7.50 5.99 7.08
N SER A 182 8.02 6.77 6.14
CA SER A 182 8.30 8.20 6.34
C SER A 182 7.06 9.06 6.60
N ALA A 183 5.87 8.58 6.25
CA ALA A 183 4.61 9.29 6.45
C ALA A 183 3.87 8.82 7.70
N GLU A 184 4.20 7.67 8.28
CA GLU A 184 3.48 7.05 9.38
C GLU A 184 3.36 7.98 10.61
N THR A 185 2.18 7.93 11.24
CA THR A 185 1.92 8.58 12.54
C THR A 185 1.19 7.61 13.46
N VAL A 186 1.36 7.77 14.76
CA VAL A 186 0.68 6.91 15.75
C VAL A 186 -0.84 6.94 15.53
N GLN A 187 -1.42 8.13 15.38
CA GLN A 187 -2.87 8.32 15.25
C GLN A 187 -3.46 7.57 14.04
N THR A 188 -2.77 7.62 12.89
CA THR A 188 -3.24 6.93 11.68
C THR A 188 -2.95 5.44 11.71
N ASN A 189 -1.86 5.02 12.36
CA ASN A 189 -1.53 3.60 12.55
C ASN A 189 -2.56 2.92 13.46
N ASP A 190 -2.99 3.58 14.54
CA ASP A 190 -4.06 3.08 15.42
C ASP A 190 -5.38 2.90 14.64
N ALA A 191 -5.75 3.86 13.79
CA ALA A 191 -6.95 3.75 12.96
C ALA A 191 -6.89 2.58 11.96
N VAL A 192 -5.71 2.30 11.38
CA VAL A 192 -5.48 1.12 10.52
C VAL A 192 -5.64 -0.17 11.32
N ALA A 193 -4.99 -0.26 12.50
CA ALA A 193 -5.03 -1.44 13.36
C ALA A 193 -6.45 -1.74 13.88
N GLU A 194 -7.19 -0.73 14.34
CA GLU A 194 -8.57 -0.89 14.83
C GLU A 194 -9.55 -1.34 13.73
N THR A 195 -9.20 -1.15 12.47
CA THR A 195 -10.01 -1.54 11.30
C THR A 195 -9.41 -2.69 10.49
N GLU A 196 -8.45 -3.41 11.06
CA GLU A 196 -7.72 -4.48 10.38
C GLU A 196 -8.64 -5.49 9.69
N GLY A 197 -8.39 -5.72 8.41
CA GLY A 197 -9.13 -6.66 7.57
C GLY A 197 -10.56 -6.22 7.20
N ILE A 198 -11.06 -5.07 7.67
CA ILE A 198 -12.41 -4.62 7.34
C ILE A 198 -12.44 -3.97 5.96
N VAL A 199 -13.37 -4.43 5.13
CA VAL A 199 -13.58 -3.95 3.75
C VAL A 199 -15.06 -3.67 3.47
N LEU A 200 -15.31 -2.88 2.43
CA LEU A 200 -16.65 -2.65 1.86
C LEU A 200 -16.95 -3.66 0.76
N ILE A 201 -18.12 -4.24 0.81
CA ILE A 201 -18.63 -5.16 -0.21
C ILE A 201 -19.97 -4.69 -0.77
N TYR A 202 -20.18 -4.94 -2.05
CA TYR A 202 -21.43 -4.77 -2.74
C TYR A 202 -21.65 -5.98 -3.65
N ASP A 203 -22.84 -6.58 -3.61
CA ASP A 203 -23.17 -7.79 -4.37
C ASP A 203 -22.11 -8.91 -4.22
N GLY A 204 -21.69 -9.17 -2.97
CA GLY A 204 -20.73 -10.22 -2.64
C GLY A 204 -19.28 -9.96 -3.04
N LYS A 205 -18.95 -8.79 -3.61
CA LYS A 205 -17.60 -8.43 -4.08
C LYS A 205 -17.07 -7.24 -3.31
N ILE A 206 -15.74 -7.23 -3.05
CA ILE A 206 -15.05 -6.06 -2.51
C ILE A 206 -15.10 -4.96 -3.56
N ILE A 207 -15.50 -3.77 -3.15
CA ILE A 207 -15.64 -2.64 -4.06
C ILE A 207 -14.37 -1.78 -4.12
N PRO A 208 -14.02 -1.20 -5.29
CA PRO A 208 -13.09 -0.09 -5.35
C PRO A 208 -13.76 1.15 -4.72
N ALA A 209 -13.58 1.33 -3.41
CA ALA A 209 -14.16 2.44 -2.68
C ALA A 209 -13.41 3.74 -3.01
N TYR A 210 -13.86 4.42 -4.06
CA TYR A 210 -13.24 5.67 -4.54
C TYR A 210 -13.44 6.82 -3.55
N TYR A 211 -12.42 7.65 -3.39
CA TYR A 211 -12.46 8.84 -2.55
C TYR A 211 -11.64 9.98 -3.18
N SER A 212 -11.87 11.20 -2.74
CA SER A 212 -11.10 12.36 -3.14
C SER A 212 -11.05 13.40 -2.01
N ALA A 213 -10.10 14.33 -2.07
CA ALA A 213 -9.90 15.31 -1.01
C ALA A 213 -11.19 16.06 -0.68
N SER A 214 -11.86 16.66 -1.68
CA SER A 214 -13.10 17.38 -1.50
C SER A 214 -13.98 17.33 -2.74
N ALA A 215 -15.30 17.37 -2.54
CA ALA A 215 -16.29 17.37 -3.61
C ALA A 215 -16.87 18.78 -3.89
N GLY A 216 -16.66 19.74 -2.97
CA GLY A 216 -17.15 21.12 -3.10
C GLY A 216 -18.64 21.27 -2.80
N GLY A 217 -19.12 20.61 -1.72
CA GLY A 217 -20.49 20.64 -1.23
C GLY A 217 -21.35 19.46 -1.67
N HIS A 218 -21.05 18.82 -2.81
CA HIS A 218 -21.85 17.68 -3.31
C HIS A 218 -20.99 16.70 -4.11
N THR A 219 -21.11 15.41 -3.82
CA THR A 219 -20.44 14.36 -4.61
C THR A 219 -21.14 14.16 -5.95
N LYS A 220 -20.57 13.34 -6.82
CA LYS A 220 -21.10 12.98 -8.13
C LYS A 220 -21.41 11.50 -8.23
N ASP A 221 -22.43 11.15 -9.01
CA ASP A 221 -22.58 9.76 -9.47
C ASP A 221 -21.37 9.34 -10.27
N ALA A 222 -21.02 8.05 -10.21
CA ALA A 222 -19.90 7.51 -10.96
C ALA A 222 -20.06 7.72 -12.48
N SER A 223 -21.29 7.57 -13.00
CA SER A 223 -21.63 7.78 -14.41
C SER A 223 -21.45 9.22 -14.92
N GLN A 224 -21.45 10.20 -14.03
CA GLN A 224 -21.17 11.60 -14.39
C GLN A 224 -19.69 11.90 -14.62
N VAL A 225 -18.80 11.02 -14.17
CA VAL A 225 -17.34 11.22 -14.24
C VAL A 225 -16.68 10.13 -15.09
N TRP A 226 -17.21 8.91 -15.04
CA TRP A 226 -16.70 7.76 -15.78
C TRP A 226 -17.80 7.14 -16.63
N THR A 227 -17.43 6.36 -17.64
CA THR A 227 -18.37 5.64 -18.51
C THR A 227 -19.11 4.49 -17.80
N LYS A 228 -18.68 4.12 -16.58
CA LYS A 228 -19.23 3.01 -15.79
C LYS A 228 -20.12 3.55 -14.68
N ASP A 229 -21.39 3.11 -14.63
CA ASP A 229 -22.25 3.30 -13.47
C ASP A 229 -21.86 2.32 -12.36
N LEU A 230 -21.77 2.82 -11.13
CA LEU A 230 -21.49 2.05 -9.92
C LEU A 230 -22.66 2.23 -8.97
N ALA A 231 -23.51 1.22 -8.85
CA ALA A 231 -24.77 1.30 -8.11
C ALA A 231 -24.60 1.71 -6.62
N TYR A 232 -23.43 1.49 -6.04
CA TYR A 232 -23.10 1.86 -4.67
C TYR A 232 -22.49 3.27 -4.51
N ILE A 233 -22.29 4.02 -5.63
CA ILE A 233 -21.82 5.41 -5.58
C ILE A 233 -22.91 6.30 -6.18
N ARG A 234 -23.52 7.10 -5.32
CA ARG A 234 -24.54 8.08 -5.68
C ARG A 234 -24.12 9.46 -5.23
N ALA A 235 -24.59 10.46 -5.96
CA ALA A 235 -24.39 11.85 -5.59
C ALA A 235 -25.11 12.18 -4.28
N VAL A 236 -24.36 12.70 -3.30
CA VAL A 236 -24.88 13.08 -1.98
C VAL A 236 -24.25 14.40 -1.53
N PRO A 237 -24.87 15.17 -0.64
CA PRO A 237 -24.24 16.31 0.04
C PRO A 237 -22.92 15.84 0.68
N SER A 238 -21.82 16.56 0.45
CA SER A 238 -20.48 16.05 0.85
C SER A 238 -19.99 16.63 2.18
N PHE A 239 -20.73 17.55 2.81
CA PHE A 239 -20.35 18.21 4.07
C PHE A 239 -19.00 18.94 4.03
N ASP A 240 -18.58 19.37 2.86
CA ASP A 240 -17.36 20.12 2.61
C ASP A 240 -17.66 21.45 1.89
N ASP A 241 -18.82 22.05 2.22
CA ASP A 241 -19.24 23.35 1.70
C ASP A 241 -18.18 24.42 1.96
N GLY A 242 -17.94 25.27 0.96
CA GLY A 242 -16.90 26.28 1.01
C GLY A 242 -15.47 25.78 0.76
N ILE A 243 -15.26 24.48 0.70
CA ILE A 243 -13.98 23.87 0.29
C ILE A 243 -13.96 23.73 -1.23
N LYS A 244 -12.96 24.29 -1.88
CA LYS A 244 -12.78 24.14 -3.33
C LYS A 244 -12.65 22.65 -3.68
N LYS A 245 -13.41 22.19 -4.68
CA LYS A 245 -13.31 20.82 -5.19
C LYS A 245 -11.86 20.46 -5.54
N ASN A 246 -11.41 19.33 -5.01
CA ASN A 246 -10.08 18.74 -5.28
C ASN A 246 -10.22 17.23 -5.50
N GLY A 247 -9.94 16.77 -6.72
CA GLY A 247 -10.13 15.39 -7.19
C GLY A 247 -11.42 15.21 -7.98
N HIS A 248 -11.79 13.95 -8.24
CA HIS A 248 -12.93 13.58 -9.10
C HIS A 248 -14.30 13.85 -8.48
N GLY A 249 -14.40 13.89 -7.14
CA GLY A 249 -15.66 14.14 -6.42
C GLY A 249 -16.63 12.95 -6.42
N VAL A 250 -16.17 11.74 -6.64
CA VAL A 250 -16.97 10.50 -6.66
C VAL A 250 -16.67 9.69 -5.40
N GLY A 251 -17.68 9.14 -4.74
CA GLY A 251 -17.54 8.40 -3.50
C GLY A 251 -17.28 9.29 -2.29
N MET A 252 -16.36 8.92 -1.40
CA MET A 252 -16.15 9.64 -0.14
C MET A 252 -15.34 10.94 -0.35
N SER A 253 -15.86 12.05 0.16
CA SER A 253 -15.08 13.27 0.39
C SER A 253 -14.28 13.12 1.68
N GLN A 254 -12.96 13.29 1.63
CA GLN A 254 -12.09 13.21 2.80
C GLN A 254 -12.40 14.34 3.80
N TYR A 255 -12.55 15.59 3.31
CA TYR A 255 -13.03 16.70 4.15
C TYR A 255 -14.43 16.45 4.72
N GLY A 256 -15.33 15.89 3.91
CA GLY A 256 -16.67 15.52 4.34
C GLY A 256 -16.67 14.45 5.42
N ALA A 257 -15.85 13.42 5.27
CA ALA A 257 -15.67 12.37 6.28
C ALA A 257 -15.20 12.97 7.63
N ASN A 258 -14.22 13.87 7.59
CA ASN A 258 -13.75 14.57 8.80
C ASN A 258 -14.83 15.45 9.42
N ASN A 259 -15.61 16.17 8.63
CA ASN A 259 -16.69 17.02 9.15
C ASN A 259 -17.87 16.20 9.71
N LEU A 260 -18.16 15.02 9.16
CA LEU A 260 -19.11 14.07 9.73
C LEU A 260 -18.60 13.51 11.05
N ALA A 261 -17.32 13.11 11.13
CA ALA A 261 -16.70 12.64 12.36
C ALA A 261 -16.76 13.70 13.48
N LYS A 262 -16.49 14.97 13.18
CA LYS A 262 -16.67 16.11 14.12
C LYS A 262 -18.10 16.26 14.62
N LYS A 263 -19.09 15.79 13.86
CA LYS A 263 -20.51 15.74 14.26
C LYS A 263 -20.87 14.47 15.03
N GLY A 264 -19.91 13.61 15.36
CA GLY A 264 -20.10 12.38 16.13
C GLY A 264 -20.47 11.15 15.30
N TYR A 265 -20.35 11.20 13.98
CA TYR A 265 -20.53 10.01 13.14
C TYR A 265 -19.31 9.09 13.27
N ASN A 266 -19.52 7.82 13.53
CA ASN A 266 -18.44 6.82 13.51
C ASN A 266 -18.06 6.42 12.05
N ALA A 267 -16.94 5.75 11.90
CA ALA A 267 -16.40 5.34 10.60
C ALA A 267 -17.42 4.55 9.75
N TYR A 268 -18.20 3.66 10.35
CA TYR A 268 -19.18 2.85 9.63
C TYR A 268 -20.36 3.68 9.13
N GLN A 269 -20.81 4.66 9.90
CA GLN A 269 -21.87 5.59 9.49
C GLN A 269 -21.39 6.48 8.35
N ILE A 270 -20.15 6.99 8.42
CA ILE A 270 -19.51 7.80 7.37
C ILE A 270 -19.45 7.00 6.06
N LEU A 271 -18.98 5.77 6.11
CA LEU A 271 -18.86 4.92 4.91
C LEU A 271 -20.22 4.55 4.32
N LYS A 272 -21.21 4.22 5.14
CA LYS A 272 -22.58 3.96 4.65
C LYS A 272 -23.24 5.17 4.03
N TYR A 273 -22.86 6.37 4.45
CA TYR A 273 -23.35 7.60 3.88
C TYR A 273 -22.84 7.80 2.44
N PHE A 274 -21.55 7.59 2.20
CA PHE A 274 -20.93 7.78 0.90
C PHE A 274 -21.04 6.60 -0.05
N TYR A 275 -21.24 5.38 0.46
CA TYR A 275 -21.35 4.15 -0.34
C TYR A 275 -22.67 3.43 -0.06
N ALA A 276 -23.66 3.72 -0.91
CA ALA A 276 -25.02 3.22 -0.75
C ALA A 276 -25.09 1.69 -0.86
N ASN A 277 -25.95 1.08 -0.05
CA ASN A 277 -26.26 -0.36 -0.09
C ASN A 277 -25.06 -1.31 0.06
N THR A 278 -23.94 -0.81 0.59
CA THR A 278 -22.77 -1.63 0.89
C THR A 278 -22.90 -2.33 2.23
N LYS A 279 -22.15 -3.43 2.40
CA LYS A 279 -21.95 -4.14 3.65
C LYS A 279 -20.49 -4.12 4.03
N PHE A 280 -20.20 -4.34 5.32
CA PHE A 280 -18.86 -4.57 5.79
C PHE A 280 -18.58 -6.07 5.87
N ALA A 281 -17.37 -6.46 5.51
CA ALA A 281 -16.87 -7.81 5.69
C ALA A 281 -15.47 -7.74 6.31
N LYS A 282 -15.11 -8.71 7.12
CA LYS A 282 -13.73 -8.92 7.55
C LYS A 282 -13.14 -9.95 6.61
N ILE A 283 -12.06 -9.57 5.88
CA ILE A 283 -11.36 -10.49 5.01
C ILE A 283 -10.55 -11.48 5.85
N ASN A 284 -10.59 -12.75 5.44
CA ASN A 284 -9.62 -13.72 5.91
C ASN A 284 -8.46 -13.74 4.90
N PRO A 285 -7.21 -13.47 5.32
CA PRO A 285 -6.05 -13.49 4.43
C PRO A 285 -5.87 -14.79 3.63
N GLU A 286 -6.43 -15.91 4.10
CA GLU A 286 -6.35 -17.21 3.43
C GLU A 286 -7.16 -17.31 2.13
N TYR A 287 -8.17 -16.45 1.93
CA TYR A 287 -9.06 -16.52 0.75
C TYR A 287 -8.59 -15.68 -0.45
N TYR A 288 -7.47 -14.95 -0.34
CA TYR A 288 -6.97 -14.07 -1.39
C TYR A 288 -5.53 -14.46 -1.79
N LYS A 289 -5.38 -15.74 -2.16
CA LYS A 289 -4.15 -16.27 -2.80
C LYS A 289 -4.20 -16.08 -4.30
#